data_ef1f58f8a595e1d882014cc9ef9cc1bb
#
_entry.id   ef1f58f8a595e1d882014cc9ef9cc1bb
#
_cell.length_a   1.000
_cell.length_b   1.000
_cell.length_c   1.000
_cell.angle_alpha   90.00
_cell.angle_beta   90.00
_cell.angle_gamma   90.00
#
_symmetry.space_group_name_H-M   'P 1'
#
loop_
_entity.id
_entity.type
_entity.pdbx_description
1 polymer ?
#
loop_
_entity_poly.entity_id
_entity_poly.type
_entity_poly.pdbx_seq_one_letter_code
_entity_poly.pdbx_strand_id
1 'polypeptide(L)'
;KHGISHLAVYGTALWLAPPLTRIGFERREWIVSLERHPRPVADLPLCSAVLRPVGGHDLAPLSALDHAVFESPYQLTSGELVEFMVTTGNFTLAEDPQMGLVGYACADVVGDTGQIIRLAVHPAARKQGIGSAMLNDALAYCQSNGAYRVTINTQESNMVSLNLYEQFGFRRVGRRVPLLVRGVAS
;
A
#
# COMPACT_ATOMS: atom_id res chain seq x y z
N LYS A 1 15.36 -21.17 -11.21
CA LYS A 1 16.32 -20.09 -10.86
C LYS A 1 15.61 -18.79 -11.19
N HIS A 2 15.07 -18.10 -10.20
CA HIS A 2 14.52 -16.76 -10.40
C HIS A 2 15.70 -15.78 -10.27
N GLY A 3 16.19 -15.27 -11.40
CA GLY A 3 17.22 -14.24 -11.44
C GLY A 3 16.63 -12.89 -11.02
N ILE A 4 17.43 -12.05 -10.35
CA ILE A 4 17.08 -10.64 -10.08
C ILE A 4 17.10 -9.91 -11.43
N SER A 5 15.96 -9.38 -11.86
CA SER A 5 15.85 -8.65 -13.12
C SER A 5 15.99 -7.14 -12.97
N HIS A 6 15.71 -6.62 -11.77
CA HIS A 6 15.76 -5.19 -11.49
C HIS A 6 16.23 -4.93 -10.06
N LEU A 7 16.94 -3.82 -9.88
CA LEU A 7 17.21 -3.22 -8.57
C LEU A 7 16.37 -1.96 -8.45
N ALA A 8 15.66 -1.80 -7.35
CA ALA A 8 14.88 -0.61 -7.06
C ALA A 8 15.37 0.04 -5.76
N VAL A 9 15.53 1.35 -5.77
CA VAL A 9 15.91 2.14 -4.60
C VAL A 9 14.87 3.22 -4.37
N TYR A 10 14.29 3.18 -3.20
CA TYR A 10 13.33 4.16 -2.72
C TYR A 10 13.74 4.64 -1.32
N GLY A 11 13.71 5.93 -1.08
CA GLY A 11 14.01 6.46 0.24
C GLY A 11 14.20 7.97 0.27
N THR A 12 14.17 8.51 1.49
CA THR A 12 14.29 9.95 1.76
C THR A 12 15.71 10.49 1.63
N ALA A 13 16.70 9.64 1.46
CA ALA A 13 18.10 10.01 1.27
C ALA A 13 18.34 10.56 -0.15
N LEU A 14 17.81 11.74 -0.44
CA LEU A 14 17.86 12.38 -1.78
C LEU A 14 19.30 12.56 -2.30
N TRP A 15 20.29 12.62 -1.41
CA TRP A 15 21.70 12.72 -1.78
C TRP A 15 22.23 11.46 -2.51
N LEU A 16 21.53 10.32 -2.38
CA LEU A 16 21.87 9.08 -3.11
C LEU A 16 21.47 9.14 -4.59
N ALA A 17 20.52 9.99 -4.97
CA ALA A 17 20.04 10.01 -6.36
C ALA A 17 21.14 10.34 -7.39
N PRO A 18 21.98 11.37 -7.22
CA PRO A 18 23.06 11.66 -8.18
C PRO A 18 24.07 10.52 -8.35
N PRO A 19 24.64 9.90 -7.30
CA PRO A 19 25.55 8.77 -7.47
C PRO A 19 24.88 7.54 -8.08
N LEU A 20 23.62 7.24 -7.73
CA LEU A 20 22.89 6.12 -8.33
C LEU A 20 22.64 6.34 -9.83
N THR A 21 22.29 7.55 -10.23
CA THR A 21 22.12 7.89 -11.65
C THR A 21 23.40 7.68 -12.44
N ARG A 22 24.57 8.01 -11.85
CA ARG A 22 25.88 7.80 -12.49
C ARG A 22 26.21 6.33 -12.76
N ILE A 23 25.65 5.42 -11.96
CA ILE A 23 25.83 3.97 -12.13
C ILE A 23 24.65 3.31 -12.84
N GLY A 24 23.84 4.10 -13.58
CA GLY A 24 22.81 3.59 -14.47
C GLY A 24 21.44 3.33 -13.85
N PHE A 25 21.15 3.91 -12.68
CA PHE A 25 19.76 3.97 -12.20
C PHE A 25 19.01 5.09 -12.89
N GLU A 26 17.80 4.81 -13.31
CA GLU A 26 16.88 5.78 -13.90
C GLU A 26 15.69 6.04 -12.97
N ARG A 27 15.19 7.28 -12.96
CA ARG A 27 14.00 7.60 -12.22
C ARG A 27 12.77 7.06 -12.94
N ARG A 28 12.12 6.08 -12.35
CA ARG A 28 10.87 5.52 -12.87
C ARG A 28 9.69 6.42 -12.52
N GLU A 29 9.66 6.94 -11.28
CA GLU A 29 8.50 7.62 -10.75
C GLU A 29 8.84 8.51 -9.55
N TRP A 30 7.89 9.37 -9.17
CA TRP A 30 7.92 10.09 -7.90
C TRP A 30 6.95 9.46 -6.91
N ILE A 31 7.39 9.28 -5.68
CA ILE A 31 6.56 8.85 -4.57
C ILE A 31 6.26 10.05 -3.68
N VAL A 32 5.03 10.18 -3.29
CA VAL A 32 4.53 11.23 -2.38
C VAL A 32 4.07 10.61 -1.09
N SER A 33 4.30 11.30 0.02
CA SER A 33 3.80 10.94 1.33
C SER A 33 2.58 11.79 1.66
N LEU A 34 1.58 11.17 2.24
CA LEU A 34 0.39 11.84 2.74
C LEU A 34 0.21 11.52 4.22
N GLU A 35 -0.36 12.47 4.94
CA GLU A 35 -0.61 12.36 6.37
C GLU A 35 -2.02 12.86 6.70
N ARG A 36 -2.63 12.25 7.71
CA ARG A 36 -3.83 12.79 8.35
C ARG A 36 -3.75 12.63 9.86
N HIS A 37 -4.38 13.55 10.59
CA HIS A 37 -4.67 13.35 12.01
C HIS A 37 -5.97 12.55 12.17
N PRO A 38 -6.12 11.74 13.23
CA PRO A 38 -7.34 11.01 13.51
C PRO A 38 -8.53 11.96 13.59
N ARG A 39 -9.56 11.65 12.86
CA ARG A 39 -10.85 12.32 12.88
C ARG A 39 -11.91 11.36 12.33
N PRO A 40 -13.17 11.48 12.73
CA PRO A 40 -14.24 10.68 12.15
C PRO A 40 -14.22 10.78 10.62
N VAL A 41 -14.51 9.68 9.96
CA VAL A 41 -14.75 9.65 8.52
C VAL A 41 -16.26 9.84 8.34
N ALA A 42 -16.64 10.80 7.49
CA ALA A 42 -18.04 10.96 7.11
C ALA A 42 -18.50 9.76 6.28
N ASP A 43 -19.81 9.59 6.17
CA ASP A 43 -20.52 8.51 5.51
C ASP A 43 -19.71 7.70 4.48
N LEU A 44 -19.47 6.43 4.82
CA LEU A 44 -18.81 5.51 3.93
C LEU A 44 -19.76 5.01 2.85
N PRO A 45 -19.31 4.86 1.61
CA PRO A 45 -20.12 4.20 0.60
C PRO A 45 -20.41 2.75 1.01
N LEU A 46 -21.58 2.26 0.64
CA LEU A 46 -21.93 0.85 0.83
C LEU A 46 -20.88 -0.03 0.13
N CYS A 47 -20.44 -1.06 0.84
CA CYS A 47 -19.48 -2.03 0.34
C CYS A 47 -20.11 -3.43 0.41
N SER A 48 -20.10 -4.16 -0.71
CA SER A 48 -20.62 -5.53 -0.77
C SER A 48 -19.62 -6.57 -0.25
N ALA A 49 -18.34 -6.22 -0.20
CA ALA A 49 -17.31 -7.11 0.28
C ALA A 49 -17.32 -7.22 1.81
N VAL A 50 -17.07 -8.42 2.29
CA VAL A 50 -16.90 -8.71 3.73
C VAL A 50 -15.42 -8.53 4.08
N LEU A 51 -15.15 -7.75 5.13
CA LEU A 51 -13.80 -7.59 5.65
C LEU A 51 -13.53 -8.65 6.72
N ARG A 52 -12.38 -9.28 6.65
CA ARG A 52 -11.90 -10.24 7.64
C ARG A 52 -10.38 -10.20 7.84
N PRO A 53 -9.86 -10.63 8.98
CA PRO A 53 -8.42 -10.80 9.17
C PRO A 53 -7.83 -11.81 8.19
N VAL A 54 -6.54 -11.64 7.84
CA VAL A 54 -5.76 -12.60 7.08
C VAL A 54 -5.52 -13.89 7.91
N GLY A 55 -5.49 -15.04 7.24
CA GLY A 55 -5.14 -16.33 7.82
C GLY A 55 -4.06 -17.05 7.02
N GLY A 56 -3.45 -18.07 7.61
CA GLY A 56 -2.32 -18.77 6.97
C GLY A 56 -2.64 -19.44 5.63
N HIS A 57 -3.91 -19.74 5.37
CA HIS A 57 -4.37 -20.33 4.11
C HIS A 57 -4.55 -19.31 2.97
N ASP A 58 -4.45 -18.03 3.29
CA ASP A 58 -4.68 -16.93 2.32
C ASP A 58 -3.46 -16.61 1.46
N LEU A 59 -2.28 -17.13 1.75
CA LEU A 59 -1.04 -16.75 1.08
C LEU A 59 -1.12 -16.89 -0.44
N ALA A 60 -1.65 -18.00 -0.96
CA ALA A 60 -1.71 -18.22 -2.40
C ALA A 60 -2.70 -17.27 -3.10
N PRO A 61 -3.97 -17.10 -2.66
CA PRO A 61 -4.88 -16.14 -3.24
C PRO A 61 -4.40 -14.67 -3.03
N LEU A 62 -3.75 -14.36 -1.92
CA LEU A 62 -3.18 -13.04 -1.66
C LEU A 62 -2.04 -12.71 -2.63
N SER A 63 -1.13 -13.66 -2.89
CA SER A 63 -0.06 -13.50 -3.87
C SER A 63 -0.61 -13.29 -5.28
N ALA A 64 -1.64 -14.04 -5.67
CA ALA A 64 -2.30 -13.86 -6.96
C ALA A 64 -2.95 -12.48 -7.09
N LEU A 65 -3.62 -12.01 -6.04
CA LEU A 65 -4.22 -10.68 -6.00
C LEU A 65 -3.15 -9.57 -6.07
N ASP A 66 -2.07 -9.68 -5.30
CA ASP A 66 -0.98 -8.69 -5.34
C ASP A 66 -0.42 -8.54 -6.75
N HIS A 67 -0.14 -9.66 -7.42
CA HIS A 67 0.35 -9.66 -8.80
C HIS A 67 -0.66 -9.15 -9.83
N ALA A 68 -1.96 -9.28 -9.58
CA ALA A 68 -3.00 -8.73 -10.44
C ALA A 68 -3.17 -7.20 -10.27
N VAL A 69 -2.80 -6.67 -9.11
CA VAL A 69 -2.98 -5.25 -8.78
C VAL A 69 -1.72 -4.43 -9.05
N PHE A 70 -0.56 -4.98 -8.78
CA PHE A 70 0.71 -4.26 -8.87
C PHE A 70 1.61 -4.80 -9.98
N GLU A 71 2.38 -3.91 -10.58
CA GLU A 71 3.43 -4.25 -11.53
C GLU A 71 4.80 -4.21 -10.82
N SER A 72 5.81 -4.89 -11.41
CA SER A 72 7.20 -4.75 -10.96
C SER A 72 7.65 -3.28 -11.01
N PRO A 73 8.36 -2.77 -10.01
CA PRO A 73 8.94 -3.45 -8.85
C PRO A 73 8.04 -3.43 -7.59
N TYR A 74 6.75 -3.20 -7.72
CA TYR A 74 5.85 -3.06 -6.57
C TYR A 74 5.20 -4.39 -6.14
N GLN A 75 5.32 -5.45 -6.94
CA GLN A 75 4.85 -6.78 -6.57
C GLN A 75 5.64 -7.33 -5.38
N LEU A 76 4.93 -7.96 -4.44
CA LEU A 76 5.54 -8.63 -3.30
C LEU A 76 5.82 -10.10 -3.63
N THR A 77 6.96 -10.57 -3.16
CA THR A 77 7.26 -12.00 -3.13
C THR A 77 6.39 -12.70 -2.07
N SER A 78 6.23 -14.01 -2.19
CA SER A 78 5.53 -14.79 -1.15
C SER A 78 6.20 -14.66 0.22
N GLY A 79 7.54 -14.51 0.27
CA GLY A 79 8.27 -14.29 1.52
C GLY A 79 7.91 -12.95 2.18
N GLU A 80 7.85 -11.86 1.41
CA GLU A 80 7.45 -10.54 1.90
C GLU A 80 5.98 -10.53 2.35
N LEU A 81 5.10 -11.23 1.63
CA LEU A 81 3.70 -11.37 2.06
C LEU A 81 3.58 -12.11 3.38
N VAL A 82 4.31 -13.22 3.57
CA VAL A 82 4.36 -13.94 4.85
C VAL A 82 4.88 -13.04 5.96
N GLU A 83 5.95 -12.27 5.72
CA GLU A 83 6.47 -11.31 6.68
C GLU A 83 5.40 -10.29 7.08
N PHE A 84 4.72 -9.68 6.14
CA PHE A 84 3.63 -8.73 6.45
C PHE A 84 2.47 -9.39 7.20
N MET A 85 2.07 -10.62 6.83
CA MET A 85 1.00 -11.35 7.52
C MET A 85 1.32 -11.62 9.01
N VAL A 86 2.61 -11.72 9.36
CA VAL A 86 3.06 -12.06 10.72
C VAL A 86 3.44 -10.82 11.52
N THR A 87 3.97 -9.78 10.86
CA THR A 87 4.57 -8.64 11.56
C THR A 87 3.68 -7.42 11.64
N THR A 88 2.68 -7.26 10.75
CA THR A 88 1.79 -6.10 10.79
C THR A 88 0.68 -6.29 11.81
N GLY A 89 0.40 -5.25 12.59
CA GLY A 89 -0.63 -5.30 13.63
C GLY A 89 -2.06 -5.38 13.10
N ASN A 90 -2.31 -4.91 11.87
CA ASN A 90 -3.58 -5.08 11.15
C ASN A 90 -3.29 -5.57 9.72
N PHE A 91 -3.89 -6.70 9.36
CA PHE A 91 -3.90 -7.18 8.00
C PHE A 91 -5.29 -7.70 7.65
N THR A 92 -6.05 -6.90 6.90
CA THR A 92 -7.45 -7.16 6.55
C THR A 92 -7.59 -7.52 5.09
N LEU A 93 -8.39 -8.55 4.83
CA LEU A 93 -8.81 -8.99 3.49
C LEU A 93 -10.23 -8.53 3.20
N ALA A 94 -10.53 -8.27 1.93
CA ALA A 94 -11.88 -8.00 1.44
C ALA A 94 -12.32 -9.14 0.51
N GLU A 95 -13.39 -9.83 0.89
CA GLU A 95 -13.98 -10.91 0.11
C GLU A 95 -15.33 -10.50 -0.49
N ASP A 96 -15.44 -10.61 -1.80
CA ASP A 96 -16.69 -10.46 -2.52
C ASP A 96 -17.36 -11.84 -2.68
N PRO A 97 -18.69 -11.96 -2.46
CA PRO A 97 -19.37 -13.26 -2.51
C PRO A 97 -19.28 -13.97 -3.86
N GLN A 98 -19.06 -13.25 -4.95
CA GLN A 98 -19.01 -13.80 -6.30
C GLN A 98 -17.57 -13.93 -6.85
N MET A 99 -16.68 -13.01 -6.45
CA MET A 99 -15.32 -12.92 -6.98
C MET A 99 -14.26 -13.53 -6.04
N GLY A 100 -14.62 -13.83 -4.79
CA GLY A 100 -13.67 -14.26 -3.77
C GLY A 100 -12.81 -13.10 -3.24
N LEU A 101 -11.50 -13.30 -3.08
CA LEU A 101 -10.59 -12.29 -2.56
C LEU A 101 -10.38 -11.16 -3.58
N VAL A 102 -10.84 -9.97 -3.24
CA VAL A 102 -10.83 -8.78 -4.13
C VAL A 102 -10.02 -7.61 -3.61
N GLY A 103 -9.55 -7.66 -2.37
CA GLY A 103 -8.73 -6.60 -1.81
C GLY A 103 -8.01 -7.01 -0.55
N TYR A 104 -6.97 -6.25 -0.20
CA TYR A 104 -6.31 -6.35 1.10
C TYR A 104 -5.71 -5.01 1.51
N ALA A 105 -5.59 -4.82 2.82
CA ALA A 105 -4.89 -3.70 3.41
C ALA A 105 -4.07 -4.17 4.61
N CYS A 106 -2.89 -3.57 4.81
CA CYS A 106 -2.13 -3.76 6.03
C CYS A 106 -1.67 -2.43 6.60
N ALA A 107 -1.72 -2.34 7.93
CA ALA A 107 -1.35 -1.16 8.69
C ALA A 107 -0.66 -1.55 10.00
N ASP A 108 0.17 -0.63 10.50
CA ASP A 108 0.84 -0.81 11.78
C ASP A 108 0.91 0.53 12.53
N VAL A 109 1.23 0.47 13.82
CA VAL A 109 1.42 1.64 14.68
C VAL A 109 2.78 1.55 15.36
N VAL A 110 3.62 2.57 15.12
CA VAL A 110 4.92 2.69 15.76
C VAL A 110 4.96 4.01 16.53
N GLY A 111 5.05 3.93 17.84
CA GLY A 111 4.95 5.09 18.71
C GLY A 111 3.58 5.77 18.58
N ASP A 112 3.55 7.02 18.16
CA ASP A 112 2.34 7.83 17.94
C ASP A 112 1.90 7.89 16.46
N THR A 113 2.56 7.12 15.60
CA THR A 113 2.36 7.19 14.15
C THR A 113 1.82 5.88 13.61
N GLY A 114 0.62 5.94 13.02
CA GLY A 114 0.07 4.87 12.20
C GLY A 114 0.65 4.92 10.79
N GLN A 115 0.90 3.78 10.21
CA GLN A 115 1.35 3.65 8.83
C GLN A 115 0.45 2.68 8.08
N ILE A 116 -0.21 3.14 7.03
CA ILE A 116 -0.85 2.25 6.07
C ILE A 116 0.22 1.82 5.09
N ILE A 117 0.63 0.57 5.21
CA ILE A 117 1.77 0.01 4.48
C ILE A 117 1.35 -0.34 3.06
N ARG A 118 0.15 -0.91 2.93
CA ARG A 118 -0.37 -1.33 1.63
C ARG A 118 -1.89 -1.33 1.60
N LEU A 119 -2.46 -0.98 0.46
CA LEU A 119 -3.89 -1.04 0.16
C LEU A 119 -4.06 -1.44 -1.30
N ALA A 120 -4.73 -2.54 -1.55
CA ALA A 120 -4.93 -3.11 -2.87
C ALA A 120 -6.39 -3.47 -3.13
N VAL A 121 -6.91 -3.15 -4.30
CA VAL A 121 -8.24 -3.58 -4.78
C VAL A 121 -8.12 -4.09 -6.20
N HIS A 122 -8.57 -5.31 -6.43
CA HIS A 122 -8.60 -5.94 -7.73
C HIS A 122 -9.25 -5.01 -8.78
N PRO A 123 -8.65 -4.82 -9.97
CA PRO A 123 -9.16 -3.86 -10.96
C PRO A 123 -10.65 -4.01 -11.27
N ALA A 124 -11.14 -5.24 -11.40
CA ALA A 124 -12.54 -5.54 -11.70
C ALA A 124 -13.51 -5.24 -10.52
N ALA A 125 -13.01 -5.10 -9.29
CA ALA A 125 -13.79 -4.81 -8.09
C ALA A 125 -13.69 -3.34 -7.64
N ARG A 126 -13.04 -2.48 -8.41
CA ARG A 126 -12.93 -1.05 -8.09
C ARG A 126 -14.26 -0.33 -8.24
N LYS A 127 -14.35 0.87 -7.61
CA LYS A 127 -15.55 1.74 -7.59
C LYS A 127 -16.78 1.13 -6.90
N GLN A 128 -16.58 0.12 -6.05
CA GLN A 128 -17.62 -0.56 -5.26
C GLN A 128 -17.47 -0.30 -3.74
N GLY A 129 -16.80 0.78 -3.34
CA GLY A 129 -16.60 1.14 -1.94
C GLY A 129 -15.55 0.34 -1.19
N ILE A 130 -14.97 -0.72 -1.78
CA ILE A 130 -14.05 -1.65 -1.11
C ILE A 130 -12.81 -0.95 -0.58
N GLY A 131 -12.16 -0.11 -1.40
CA GLY A 131 -11.01 0.67 -0.97
C GLY A 131 -11.31 1.62 0.19
N SER A 132 -12.50 2.23 0.20
CA SER A 132 -12.96 3.09 1.28
C SER A 132 -13.20 2.31 2.57
N ALA A 133 -13.82 1.14 2.48
CA ALA A 133 -14.08 0.28 3.63
C ALA A 133 -12.77 -0.21 4.28
N MET A 134 -11.82 -0.69 3.47
CA MET A 134 -10.51 -1.14 3.97
C MET A 134 -9.67 0.00 4.53
N LEU A 135 -9.69 1.19 3.88
CA LEU A 135 -8.99 2.36 4.39
C LEU A 135 -9.55 2.80 5.74
N ASN A 136 -10.90 2.76 5.90
CA ASN A 136 -11.54 3.07 7.17
C ASN A 136 -11.18 2.05 8.26
N ASP A 137 -11.14 0.77 7.95
CA ASP A 137 -10.73 -0.29 8.87
C ASP A 137 -9.29 -0.06 9.36
N ALA A 138 -8.36 0.18 8.45
CA ALA A 138 -6.96 0.49 8.78
C ALA A 138 -6.84 1.76 9.65
N LEU A 139 -7.64 2.79 9.37
CA LEU A 139 -7.66 4.02 10.17
C LEU A 139 -8.26 3.79 11.57
N ALA A 140 -9.30 2.98 11.69
CA ALA A 140 -9.89 2.61 12.98
C ALA A 140 -8.89 1.82 13.83
N TYR A 141 -8.15 0.89 13.22
CA TYR A 141 -7.05 0.18 13.88
C TYR A 141 -5.98 1.16 14.38
N CYS A 142 -5.48 2.05 13.53
CA CYS A 142 -4.46 3.03 13.94
C CYS A 142 -4.95 3.91 15.10
N GLN A 143 -6.19 4.37 15.04
CA GLN A 143 -6.76 5.20 16.09
C GLN A 143 -6.93 4.45 17.42
N SER A 144 -7.43 3.21 17.39
CA SER A 144 -7.62 2.39 18.60
C SER A 144 -6.30 1.98 19.25
N ASN A 145 -5.20 2.00 18.49
CA ASN A 145 -3.84 1.74 18.98
C ASN A 145 -3.04 3.02 19.27
N GLY A 146 -3.73 4.16 19.42
CA GLY A 146 -3.13 5.39 19.95
C GLY A 146 -2.37 6.24 18.93
N ALA A 147 -2.53 5.99 17.64
CA ALA A 147 -1.88 6.82 16.63
C ALA A 147 -2.43 8.26 16.66
N TYR A 148 -1.55 9.24 16.83
CA TYR A 148 -1.85 10.66 16.74
C TYR A 148 -1.90 11.16 15.28
N ARG A 149 -1.23 10.47 14.39
CA ARG A 149 -1.21 10.73 12.95
C ARG A 149 -1.12 9.42 12.19
N VAL A 150 -1.64 9.40 10.97
CA VAL A 150 -1.53 8.25 10.08
C VAL A 150 -0.91 8.69 8.77
N THR A 151 0.06 7.93 8.29
CA THR A 151 0.81 8.18 7.07
C THR A 151 0.54 7.10 6.02
N ILE A 152 0.64 7.49 4.76
CA ILE A 152 0.58 6.58 3.61
C ILE A 152 1.44 7.14 2.48
N ASN A 153 2.04 6.27 1.69
CA ASN A 153 2.82 6.63 0.51
C ASN A 153 2.16 6.09 -0.74
N THR A 154 2.26 6.83 -1.84
CA THR A 154 1.80 6.36 -3.15
C THR A 154 2.58 7.03 -4.28
N GLN A 155 2.45 6.49 -5.48
CA GLN A 155 2.98 7.11 -6.70
C GLN A 155 2.26 8.44 -6.95
N GLU A 156 3.01 9.46 -7.37
CA GLU A 156 2.43 10.77 -7.74
C GLU A 156 1.44 10.67 -8.91
N SER A 157 1.61 9.67 -9.77
CA SER A 157 0.73 9.37 -10.90
C SER A 157 -0.54 8.59 -10.52
N ASN A 158 -0.59 7.98 -9.33
CA ASN A 158 -1.72 7.15 -8.90
C ASN A 158 -2.92 8.00 -8.43
N MET A 159 -3.59 8.63 -9.40
CA MET A 159 -4.72 9.52 -9.13
C MET A 159 -5.88 8.82 -8.42
N VAL A 160 -6.07 7.52 -8.65
CA VAL A 160 -7.14 6.74 -7.98
C VAL A 160 -6.91 6.70 -6.47
N SER A 161 -5.70 6.35 -6.05
CA SER A 161 -5.34 6.32 -4.64
C SER A 161 -5.29 7.73 -4.03
N LEU A 162 -4.73 8.71 -4.75
CA LEU A 162 -4.66 10.09 -4.27
C LEU A 162 -6.06 10.67 -4.00
N ASN A 163 -7.00 10.49 -4.91
CA ASN A 163 -8.37 10.96 -4.74
C ASN A 163 -9.05 10.27 -3.53
N LEU A 164 -8.85 8.96 -3.36
CA LEU A 164 -9.37 8.24 -2.20
C LEU A 164 -8.78 8.82 -0.89
N TYR A 165 -7.47 8.99 -0.82
CA TYR A 165 -6.82 9.50 0.40
C TYR A 165 -7.23 10.94 0.71
N GLU A 166 -7.37 11.81 -0.30
CA GLU A 166 -7.86 13.19 -0.12
C GLU A 166 -9.30 13.23 0.41
N GLN A 167 -10.19 12.36 -0.07
CA GLN A 167 -11.55 12.21 0.46
C GLN A 167 -11.55 11.82 1.95
N PHE A 168 -10.61 10.98 2.36
CA PHE A 168 -10.38 10.61 3.76
C PHE A 168 -9.62 11.67 4.54
N GLY A 169 -9.29 12.79 3.92
CA GLY A 169 -8.67 13.96 4.54
C GLY A 169 -7.17 13.86 4.75
N PHE A 170 -6.52 12.96 4.07
CA PHE A 170 -5.07 12.99 3.97
C PHE A 170 -4.62 14.24 3.20
N ARG A 171 -3.45 14.76 3.56
CA ARG A 171 -2.80 15.88 2.89
C ARG A 171 -1.37 15.49 2.55
N ARG A 172 -0.88 15.93 1.42
CA ARG A 172 0.53 15.74 1.04
C ARG A 172 1.44 16.43 2.04
N VAL A 173 2.50 15.72 2.46
CA VAL A 173 3.51 16.21 3.39
C VAL A 173 4.91 15.95 2.87
N GLY A 174 5.85 16.78 3.29
CA GLY A 174 7.25 16.63 2.93
C GLY A 174 7.53 16.84 1.43
N ARG A 175 8.68 16.33 1.00
CA ARG A 175 9.10 16.36 -0.40
C ARG A 175 8.83 15.01 -1.04
N ARG A 176 8.46 15.02 -2.32
CA ARG A 176 8.42 13.79 -3.11
C ARG A 176 9.82 13.19 -3.24
N VAL A 177 9.90 11.87 -3.26
CA VAL A 177 11.15 11.13 -3.40
C VAL A 177 11.14 10.29 -4.67
N PRO A 178 12.29 10.17 -5.38
CA PRO A 178 12.36 9.38 -6.59
C PRO A 178 12.36 7.88 -6.25
N LEU A 179 11.62 7.10 -7.01
CA LEU A 179 11.87 5.68 -7.18
C LEU A 179 12.90 5.52 -8.31
N LEU A 180 14.07 5.04 -7.98
CA LEU A 180 15.15 4.78 -8.91
C LEU A 180 15.23 3.28 -9.21
N VAL A 181 15.30 2.92 -10.48
CA VAL A 181 15.32 1.53 -10.93
C VAL A 181 16.47 1.33 -11.90
N ARG A 182 17.14 0.18 -11.80
CA ARG A 182 18.16 -0.27 -12.75
C ARG A 182 17.88 -1.70 -13.16
N GLY A 183 17.82 -1.97 -14.46
CA GLY A 183 17.84 -3.33 -14.98
C GLY A 183 19.15 -4.05 -14.64
N VAL A 184 19.08 -5.32 -14.30
CA VAL A 184 20.24 -6.18 -14.11
C VAL A 184 20.34 -7.04 -15.37
N ALA A 185 21.45 -6.90 -16.10
CA ALA A 185 21.73 -7.79 -17.24
C ALA A 185 21.80 -9.23 -16.73
N SER A 186 21.05 -10.12 -17.38
CA SER A 186 21.07 -11.56 -17.13
C SER A 186 22.39 -12.17 -17.56
#